data_1d6dc013b8bd5ab12180c028ee4de36e
#
_entry.id   1d6dc013b8bd5ab12180c028ee4de36e
#
_cell.length_a   1.000
_cell.length_b   1.000
_cell.length_c   1.000
_cell.angle_alpha   90.00
_cell.angle_beta   90.00
_cell.angle_gamma   90.00
#
_symmetry.space_group_name_H-M   'P 1'
#
loop_
_entity.id
_entity.type
_entity.pdbx_description
1 polymer ?
#
loop_
_entity_poly.entity_id
_entity_poly.type
_entity_poly.pdbx_seq_one_letter_code
_entity_poly.pdbx_strand_id
1 'polypeptide(L)'
;MKRILAIILAGLMLLSLAACGGKDDVAKHGVLEGSGIGSIRSEAHREHMNIPTTTTEMVNYDNLSAALMDLESGKIVGIGVEGCVADYIAAHNEKIVVYTKRDDIMTNFSMMTMDSNKEVYDILNNAIKEMKADGTLDTLIENELKAYIESDPVAKDLPHFDGAKTIKVGVTGDVPPMDFVASNGKAAGFNIALLTEIANRAQVNFELVQIETGARAMALSSGKVDAVFWTKGITCTVCGAEGAETIDGTLVTESYFSDSAASIRLKSDK
;
A
#
# COMPACT_ATOMS: atom_id res chain seq x y z
N MET A 1 -46.02 16.58 45.44
CA MET A 1 -46.02 16.16 44.01
C MET A 1 -44.77 16.56 43.23
N LYS A 2 -44.20 17.75 43.43
CA LYS A 2 -43.00 18.19 42.65
C LYS A 2 -41.68 17.46 43.01
N ARG A 3 -41.54 16.88 44.19
CA ARG A 3 -40.32 16.13 44.60
C ARG A 3 -40.30 14.67 44.16
N ILE A 4 -41.43 14.06 43.88
CA ILE A 4 -41.55 12.69 43.40
C ILE A 4 -41.26 12.65 41.89
N LEU A 5 -41.63 13.71 41.15
CA LEU A 5 -41.36 13.79 39.72
C LEU A 5 -39.86 13.93 39.36
N ALA A 6 -39.09 14.60 40.26
CA ALA A 6 -37.64 14.76 40.08
C ALA A 6 -36.85 13.45 40.31
N ILE A 7 -37.34 12.56 41.17
CA ILE A 7 -36.69 11.26 41.43
C ILE A 7 -36.96 10.27 40.28
N ILE A 8 -38.13 10.35 39.65
CA ILE A 8 -38.46 9.51 38.52
C ILE A 8 -37.66 9.93 37.24
N LEU A 9 -37.41 11.23 37.08
CA LEU A 9 -36.57 11.71 35.94
C LEU A 9 -35.09 11.37 36.14
N ALA A 10 -34.57 11.38 37.37
CA ALA A 10 -33.21 10.99 37.69
C ALA A 10 -33.01 9.45 37.58
N GLY A 11 -34.01 8.65 37.86
CA GLY A 11 -33.99 7.20 37.68
C GLY A 11 -34.02 6.76 36.21
N LEU A 12 -34.68 7.54 35.33
CA LEU A 12 -34.73 7.28 33.89
C LEU A 12 -33.43 7.68 33.16
N MET A 13 -32.65 8.63 33.67
CA MET A 13 -31.33 8.98 33.12
C MET A 13 -30.23 7.98 33.52
N LEU A 14 -30.40 7.25 34.63
CA LEU A 14 -29.44 6.22 35.05
C LEU A 14 -29.67 4.85 34.38
N LEU A 15 -30.86 4.65 33.81
CA LEU A 15 -31.17 3.41 33.06
C LEU A 15 -30.75 3.49 31.54
N SER A 16 -30.41 4.67 31.06
CA SER A 16 -29.91 4.83 29.67
C SER A 16 -28.41 4.59 29.55
N LEU A 17 -27.66 4.42 30.63
CA LEU A 17 -26.24 4.09 30.63
C LEU A 17 -25.96 2.58 30.80
N ALA A 18 -26.98 1.76 30.96
CA ALA A 18 -26.84 0.31 31.11
C ALA A 18 -27.28 -0.48 29.84
N ALA A 19 -27.56 0.19 28.74
CA ALA A 19 -27.94 -0.44 27.44
C ALA A 19 -26.83 -0.43 26.40
N CYS A 20 -25.57 -0.20 26.79
CA CYS A 20 -24.39 -0.63 26.01
C CYS A 20 -23.97 -2.01 26.50
N GLY A 21 -24.89 -2.98 26.41
CA GLY A 21 -24.59 -4.39 26.52
C GLY A 21 -23.82 -4.83 25.27
N GLY A 22 -22.59 -5.31 25.49
CA GLY A 22 -21.65 -5.70 24.45
C GLY A 22 -22.26 -6.56 23.36
N LYS A 23 -22.28 -6.04 22.16
CA LYS A 23 -21.82 -6.79 21.01
C LYS A 23 -20.32 -6.90 21.21
N ASP A 24 -19.78 -8.09 21.14
CA ASP A 24 -18.34 -8.29 20.97
C ASP A 24 -17.95 -7.43 19.78
N ASP A 25 -17.33 -6.26 20.05
CA ASP A 25 -16.92 -5.35 18.99
C ASP A 25 -15.78 -6.04 18.26
N VAL A 26 -16.10 -6.58 17.08
CA VAL A 26 -15.15 -7.23 16.19
C VAL A 26 -14.10 -6.18 15.84
N ALA A 27 -12.84 -6.45 16.18
CA ALA A 27 -11.75 -5.55 15.87
C ALA A 27 -11.64 -5.38 14.34
N LYS A 28 -11.62 -4.11 13.88
CA LYS A 28 -11.53 -3.79 12.46
C LYS A 28 -10.10 -3.41 12.11
N HIS A 29 -9.57 -4.06 11.06
CA HIS A 29 -8.24 -3.75 10.50
C HIS A 29 -8.39 -3.23 9.08
N GLY A 30 -7.73 -2.11 8.79
CA GLY A 30 -7.66 -1.53 7.45
C GLY A 30 -6.62 -2.25 6.58
N VAL A 31 -6.91 -2.34 5.29
CA VAL A 31 -5.96 -2.73 4.24
C VAL A 31 -6.23 -1.89 3.00
N LEU A 32 -5.18 -1.62 2.22
CA LEU A 32 -5.33 -0.93 0.94
C LEU A 32 -5.87 -1.90 -0.12
N GLU A 33 -6.86 -1.47 -0.88
CA GLU A 33 -7.38 -2.20 -2.03
C GLU A 33 -6.26 -2.44 -3.05
N GLY A 34 -6.10 -3.68 -3.52
CA GLY A 34 -5.03 -4.04 -4.48
C GLY A 34 -3.61 -3.95 -3.92
N SER A 35 -3.42 -3.86 -2.60
CA SER A 35 -2.12 -4.09 -1.96
C SER A 35 -1.86 -5.59 -1.85
N GLY A 36 -0.57 -5.99 -1.83
CA GLY A 36 -0.20 -7.39 -1.61
C GLY A 36 -0.76 -7.94 -0.31
N ILE A 37 -0.88 -7.10 0.73
CA ILE A 37 -1.44 -7.47 2.03
C ILE A 37 -2.96 -7.64 1.97
N GLY A 38 -3.66 -6.90 1.12
CA GLY A 38 -5.08 -7.10 0.86
C GLY A 38 -5.40 -8.51 0.33
N SER A 39 -4.45 -9.15 -0.37
CA SER A 39 -4.62 -10.51 -0.89
C SER A 39 -4.48 -11.62 0.18
N ILE A 40 -3.96 -11.31 1.38
CA ILE A 40 -3.91 -12.26 2.54
C ILE A 40 -5.32 -12.57 3.09
N ARG A 41 -6.34 -12.36 2.34
CA ARG A 41 -7.73 -12.60 2.77
C ARG A 41 -8.12 -14.08 2.80
N SER A 42 -7.32 -14.96 2.22
CA SER A 42 -7.65 -16.38 2.26
C SER A 42 -7.64 -16.85 3.72
N GLU A 43 -8.65 -17.62 4.10
CA GLU A 43 -8.79 -18.18 5.44
C GLU A 43 -7.51 -18.94 5.87
N ALA A 44 -6.88 -19.65 4.94
CA ALA A 44 -5.61 -20.35 5.15
C ALA A 44 -4.44 -19.41 5.53
N HIS A 45 -4.34 -18.22 4.91
CA HIS A 45 -3.30 -17.26 5.27
C HIS A 45 -3.58 -16.60 6.63
N ARG A 46 -4.85 -16.32 6.96
CA ARG A 46 -5.24 -15.75 8.26
C ARG A 46 -4.97 -16.74 9.40
N GLU A 47 -5.27 -18.02 9.20
CA GLU A 47 -5.01 -19.09 10.15
C GLU A 47 -3.50 -19.24 10.38
N HIS A 48 -2.70 -19.24 9.31
CA HIS A 48 -1.24 -19.30 9.39
C HIS A 48 -0.62 -18.09 10.12
N MET A 49 -1.20 -16.90 9.97
CA MET A 49 -0.73 -15.67 10.62
C MET A 49 -1.23 -15.51 12.06
N ASN A 50 -1.97 -16.49 12.61
CA ASN A 50 -2.58 -16.39 13.93
C ASN A 50 -3.51 -15.15 14.05
N ILE A 51 -4.12 -14.72 12.96
CA ILE A 51 -5.15 -13.66 12.99
C ILE A 51 -6.48 -14.33 13.36
N PRO A 52 -7.07 -14.05 14.52
CA PRO A 52 -8.32 -14.66 14.92
C PRO A 52 -9.41 -14.37 13.87
N THR A 53 -9.94 -15.40 13.23
CA THR A 53 -10.96 -15.27 12.18
C THR A 53 -12.29 -14.78 12.73
N THR A 54 -12.54 -15.01 14.02
CA THR A 54 -13.82 -14.71 14.68
C THR A 54 -13.89 -13.32 15.29
N THR A 55 -12.75 -12.60 15.41
CA THR A 55 -12.67 -11.32 16.14
C THR A 55 -12.13 -10.17 15.31
N THR A 56 -11.84 -10.39 14.02
CA THR A 56 -11.22 -9.37 13.16
C THR A 56 -11.98 -9.22 11.85
N GLU A 57 -12.46 -8.03 11.57
CA GLU A 57 -13.05 -7.62 10.29
C GLU A 57 -12.01 -6.83 9.49
N MET A 58 -11.84 -7.16 8.19
CA MET A 58 -10.95 -6.41 7.30
C MET A 58 -11.75 -5.35 6.57
N VAL A 59 -11.29 -4.11 6.62
CA VAL A 59 -11.90 -2.95 5.96
C VAL A 59 -10.97 -2.48 4.84
N ASN A 60 -11.49 -2.45 3.61
CA ASN A 60 -10.72 -1.99 2.46
C ASN A 60 -10.76 -0.47 2.34
N TYR A 61 -9.63 0.09 1.94
CA TYR A 61 -9.46 1.50 1.67
C TYR A 61 -8.85 1.71 0.29
N ASP A 62 -9.36 2.70 -0.43
CA ASP A 62 -8.86 3.08 -1.75
C ASP A 62 -7.52 3.83 -1.66
N ASN A 63 -7.23 4.45 -0.51
CA ASN A 63 -5.99 5.18 -0.26
C ASN A 63 -5.57 5.13 1.22
N LEU A 64 -4.26 5.33 1.44
CA LEU A 64 -3.65 5.26 2.77
C LEU A 64 -4.14 6.37 3.71
N SER A 65 -4.37 7.57 3.19
CA SER A 65 -4.79 8.71 3.99
C SER A 65 -6.13 8.46 4.69
N ALA A 66 -7.11 7.86 3.98
CA ALA A 66 -8.40 7.48 4.55
C ALA A 66 -8.25 6.41 5.65
N ALA A 67 -7.39 5.41 5.43
CA ALA A 67 -7.11 4.39 6.44
C ALA A 67 -6.48 4.98 7.70
N LEU A 68 -5.52 5.91 7.55
CA LEU A 68 -4.86 6.60 8.68
C LEU A 68 -5.85 7.46 9.47
N MET A 69 -6.77 8.18 8.80
CA MET A 69 -7.83 8.94 9.47
C MET A 69 -8.74 8.04 10.31
N ASP A 70 -9.12 6.88 9.79
CA ASP A 70 -9.97 5.94 10.52
C ASP A 70 -9.20 5.23 11.65
N LEU A 71 -7.89 5.00 11.51
CA LEU A 71 -7.02 4.55 12.59
C LEU A 71 -6.95 5.60 13.71
N GLU A 72 -6.68 6.86 13.39
CA GLU A 72 -6.57 7.94 14.36
C GLU A 72 -7.89 8.23 15.09
N SER A 73 -9.02 8.05 14.40
CA SER A 73 -10.36 8.20 15.02
C SER A 73 -10.81 6.98 15.83
N GLY A 74 -10.05 5.88 15.81
CA GLY A 74 -10.38 4.65 16.53
C GLY A 74 -11.46 3.79 15.86
N LYS A 75 -11.84 4.06 14.62
CA LYS A 75 -12.78 3.21 13.88
C LYS A 75 -12.18 1.87 13.47
N ILE A 76 -10.85 1.85 13.27
CA ILE A 76 -10.07 0.64 13.07
C ILE A 76 -8.93 0.59 14.09
N VAL A 77 -8.45 -0.60 14.41
CA VAL A 77 -7.44 -0.81 15.45
C VAL A 77 -6.02 -0.93 14.90
N GLY A 78 -5.89 -1.11 13.59
CA GLY A 78 -4.60 -1.23 12.90
C GLY A 78 -4.77 -1.20 11.40
N ILE A 79 -3.67 -1.05 10.67
CA ILE A 79 -3.61 -1.07 9.21
C ILE A 79 -2.51 -2.04 8.79
N GLY A 80 -2.83 -2.97 7.87
CA GLY A 80 -1.85 -3.79 7.19
C GLY A 80 -1.22 -3.01 6.02
N VAL A 81 0.09 -2.90 6.04
CA VAL A 81 0.90 -2.23 5.00
C VAL A 81 2.22 -2.96 4.81
N GLU A 82 2.96 -2.62 3.78
CA GLU A 82 4.32 -3.11 3.55
C GLU A 82 5.31 -2.52 4.57
N GLY A 83 6.38 -3.25 4.85
CA GLY A 83 7.35 -2.92 5.90
C GLY A 83 7.96 -1.53 5.78
N CYS A 84 8.39 -1.12 4.58
CA CYS A 84 8.95 0.21 4.34
C CYS A 84 7.92 1.33 4.55
N VAL A 85 6.65 1.09 4.20
CA VAL A 85 5.54 2.03 4.43
C VAL A 85 5.25 2.14 5.93
N ALA A 86 5.23 1.01 6.65
CA ALA A 86 5.05 0.98 8.10
C ALA A 86 6.16 1.76 8.82
N ASP A 87 7.41 1.52 8.44
CA ASP A 87 8.58 2.19 9.03
C ASP A 87 8.52 3.70 8.77
N TYR A 88 8.20 4.12 7.53
CA TYR A 88 8.05 5.53 7.19
C TYR A 88 6.93 6.20 8.03
N ILE A 89 5.75 5.60 8.09
CA ILE A 89 4.62 6.18 8.85
C ILE A 89 4.99 6.32 10.33
N ALA A 90 5.63 5.29 10.92
CA ALA A 90 6.01 5.32 12.32
C ALA A 90 7.13 6.35 12.62
N ALA A 91 8.02 6.61 11.66
CA ALA A 91 9.04 7.65 11.78
C ALA A 91 8.46 9.08 11.70
N HIS A 92 7.36 9.27 10.93
CA HIS A 92 6.76 10.58 10.70
C HIS A 92 5.50 10.87 11.54
N ASN A 93 5.01 9.89 12.31
CA ASN A 93 3.84 10.07 13.16
C ASN A 93 4.10 9.48 14.56
N GLU A 94 4.36 10.35 15.52
CA GLU A 94 4.67 9.98 16.91
C GLU A 94 3.57 9.16 17.60
N LYS A 95 2.32 9.22 17.12
CA LYS A 95 1.19 8.47 17.66
C LYS A 95 1.15 7.02 17.17
N ILE A 96 1.88 6.68 16.12
CA ILE A 96 1.82 5.38 15.46
C ILE A 96 3.07 4.55 15.78
N VAL A 97 2.89 3.23 15.86
CA VAL A 97 3.99 2.27 15.96
C VAL A 97 3.81 1.15 14.97
N VAL A 98 4.92 0.57 14.51
CA VAL A 98 4.93 -0.73 13.86
C VAL A 98 4.63 -1.77 14.93
N TYR A 99 3.47 -2.44 14.80
CA TYR A 99 3.02 -3.43 15.77
C TYR A 99 3.56 -4.82 15.47
N THR A 100 3.53 -5.21 14.21
CA THR A 100 4.11 -6.46 13.74
C THR A 100 4.84 -6.21 12.42
N LYS A 101 5.92 -6.97 12.19
CA LYS A 101 6.63 -7.08 10.92
C LYS A 101 6.94 -8.54 10.69
N ARG A 102 6.57 -9.06 9.53
CA ARG A 102 6.59 -10.48 9.21
C ARG A 102 7.53 -10.73 8.03
N ASP A 103 8.78 -11.03 8.33
CA ASP A 103 9.81 -11.32 7.31
C ASP A 103 9.59 -12.68 6.62
N ASP A 104 8.69 -13.50 7.16
CA ASP A 104 8.25 -14.75 6.54
C ASP A 104 7.12 -14.55 5.51
N ILE A 105 6.58 -13.33 5.41
CA ILE A 105 5.54 -12.95 4.44
C ILE A 105 6.05 -11.74 3.66
N MET A 106 6.35 -11.97 2.37
CA MET A 106 6.95 -10.96 1.50
C MET A 106 5.96 -10.54 0.42
N THR A 107 5.73 -9.24 0.31
CA THR A 107 5.05 -8.61 -0.84
C THR A 107 6.06 -8.40 -1.96
N ASN A 108 5.75 -8.88 -3.16
CA ASN A 108 6.62 -8.75 -4.33
C ASN A 108 6.11 -7.64 -5.25
N PHE A 109 6.82 -6.53 -5.31
CA PHE A 109 6.48 -5.37 -6.12
C PHE A 109 6.92 -5.55 -7.57
N SER A 110 6.02 -5.26 -8.49
CA SER A 110 6.17 -5.43 -9.95
C SER A 110 5.44 -4.30 -10.68
N MET A 111 5.46 -4.32 -11.99
CA MET A 111 4.60 -3.48 -12.83
C MET A 111 3.69 -4.37 -13.66
N MET A 112 2.50 -3.86 -14.01
CA MET A 112 1.52 -4.58 -14.81
C MET A 112 1.16 -3.75 -16.04
N THR A 113 1.00 -4.44 -17.17
CA THR A 113 0.55 -3.89 -18.45
C THR A 113 -0.55 -4.77 -19.03
N MET A 114 -1.32 -4.29 -20.00
CA MET A 114 -2.15 -5.18 -20.81
C MET A 114 -1.28 -6.09 -21.67
N ASP A 115 -1.68 -7.34 -21.90
CA ASP A 115 -1.00 -8.30 -22.78
C ASP A 115 -0.97 -7.82 -24.24
N SER A 116 -1.98 -7.08 -24.66
CA SER A 116 -2.03 -6.39 -25.96
C SER A 116 -0.97 -5.31 -26.12
N ASN A 117 -0.35 -4.83 -25.03
CA ASN A 117 0.72 -3.82 -25.04
C ASN A 117 2.08 -4.44 -24.68
N LYS A 118 2.39 -5.56 -25.34
CA LYS A 118 3.62 -6.32 -25.07
C LYS A 118 4.90 -5.50 -25.23
N GLU A 119 4.92 -4.51 -26.10
CA GLU A 119 6.07 -3.62 -26.26
C GLU A 119 6.40 -2.87 -24.98
N VAL A 120 5.39 -2.29 -24.31
CA VAL A 120 5.59 -1.61 -23.02
C VAL A 120 6.03 -2.60 -21.96
N TYR A 121 5.42 -3.78 -21.90
CA TYR A 121 5.87 -4.84 -21.00
C TYR A 121 7.35 -5.17 -21.19
N ASP A 122 7.79 -5.39 -22.46
CA ASP A 122 9.18 -5.76 -22.76
C ASP A 122 10.15 -4.64 -22.33
N ILE A 123 9.82 -3.36 -22.57
CA ILE A 123 10.61 -2.21 -22.14
C ILE A 123 10.80 -2.24 -20.61
N LEU A 124 9.71 -2.32 -19.86
CA LEU A 124 9.74 -2.29 -18.39
C LEU A 124 10.47 -3.51 -17.83
N ASN A 125 10.11 -4.69 -18.29
CA ASN A 125 10.65 -5.95 -17.79
C ASN A 125 12.13 -6.14 -18.08
N ASN A 126 12.60 -5.75 -19.30
CA ASN A 126 14.02 -5.84 -19.65
C ASN A 126 14.85 -4.87 -18.82
N ALA A 127 14.40 -3.61 -18.64
CA ALA A 127 15.11 -2.65 -17.81
C ALA A 127 15.22 -3.13 -16.35
N ILE A 128 14.14 -3.72 -15.79
CA ILE A 128 14.19 -4.32 -14.45
C ILE A 128 15.21 -5.47 -14.38
N LYS A 129 15.24 -6.36 -15.37
CA LYS A 129 16.21 -7.45 -15.44
C LYS A 129 17.64 -6.96 -15.53
N GLU A 130 17.90 -5.95 -16.34
CA GLU A 130 19.22 -5.33 -16.47
C GLU A 130 19.68 -4.70 -15.16
N MET A 131 18.80 -3.92 -14.51
CA MET A 131 19.10 -3.30 -13.19
C MET A 131 19.38 -4.32 -12.12
N LYS A 132 18.71 -5.47 -12.13
CA LYS A 132 19.05 -6.60 -11.26
C LYS A 132 20.41 -7.18 -11.53
N ALA A 133 20.73 -7.36 -12.82
CA ALA A 133 21.96 -8.00 -13.24
C ALA A 133 23.21 -7.18 -12.94
N ASP A 134 23.11 -5.85 -13.03
CA ASP A 134 24.24 -4.92 -12.83
C ASP A 134 24.31 -4.28 -11.45
N GLY A 135 23.37 -4.59 -10.53
CA GLY A 135 23.32 -4.08 -9.16
C GLY A 135 22.75 -2.66 -9.03
N THR A 136 22.28 -2.05 -10.12
CA THR A 136 21.64 -0.71 -10.06
C THR A 136 20.38 -0.74 -9.20
N LEU A 137 19.60 -1.82 -9.26
CA LEU A 137 18.38 -1.93 -8.48
C LEU A 137 18.65 -1.93 -6.97
N ASP A 138 19.69 -2.64 -6.52
CA ASP A 138 20.10 -2.65 -5.10
C ASP A 138 20.54 -1.23 -4.66
N THR A 139 21.26 -0.53 -5.54
CA THR A 139 21.67 0.87 -5.30
C THR A 139 20.46 1.81 -5.18
N LEU A 140 19.45 1.64 -6.04
CA LEU A 140 18.21 2.41 -5.96
C LEU A 140 17.45 2.12 -4.67
N ILE A 141 17.38 0.87 -4.24
CA ILE A 141 16.70 0.49 -2.97
C ILE A 141 17.39 1.17 -1.79
N GLU A 142 18.72 1.15 -1.71
CA GLU A 142 19.44 1.81 -0.62
C GLU A 142 19.27 3.33 -0.63
N ASN A 143 19.41 3.97 -1.79
CA ASN A 143 19.50 5.42 -1.89
C ASN A 143 18.13 6.12 -2.05
N GLU A 144 17.12 5.45 -2.60
CA GLU A 144 15.85 6.06 -2.97
C GLU A 144 14.65 5.47 -2.20
N LEU A 145 14.88 4.42 -1.42
CA LEU A 145 13.87 3.82 -0.56
C LEU A 145 14.31 3.88 0.91
N LYS A 146 15.36 3.14 1.28
CA LYS A 146 15.79 3.04 2.68
C LYS A 146 16.29 4.36 3.25
N ALA A 147 16.96 5.19 2.43
CA ALA A 147 17.44 6.51 2.85
C ALA A 147 16.29 7.48 3.20
N TYR A 148 15.07 7.21 2.72
CA TYR A 148 13.91 8.08 2.95
C TYR A 148 12.90 7.54 3.97
N ILE A 149 13.29 6.58 4.79
CA ILE A 149 12.42 6.12 5.89
C ILE A 149 12.20 7.21 6.94
N GLU A 150 13.25 7.97 7.29
CA GLU A 150 13.21 9.02 8.32
C GLU A 150 13.08 10.44 7.73
N SER A 151 12.93 10.56 6.41
CA SER A 151 12.81 11.85 5.71
C SER A 151 11.92 11.73 4.48
N ASP A 152 11.31 12.83 4.06
CA ASP A 152 10.48 12.84 2.85
C ASP A 152 11.31 12.58 1.60
N PRO A 153 10.80 11.75 0.66
CA PRO A 153 11.43 11.58 -0.63
C PRO A 153 11.54 12.89 -1.42
N VAL A 154 12.68 13.09 -2.06
CA VAL A 154 12.92 14.28 -2.88
C VAL A 154 12.34 14.09 -4.27
N ALA A 155 11.56 15.07 -4.72
CA ALA A 155 11.01 15.06 -6.08
C ALA A 155 12.12 15.10 -7.13
N LYS A 156 11.98 14.27 -8.16
CA LYS A 156 12.88 14.20 -9.31
C LYS A 156 12.08 14.48 -10.59
N ASP A 157 12.69 15.22 -11.50
CA ASP A 157 12.13 15.39 -12.83
C ASP A 157 12.49 14.14 -13.66
N LEU A 158 11.49 13.56 -14.32
CA LEU A 158 11.71 12.46 -15.24
C LEU A 158 12.50 12.95 -16.46
N PRO A 159 13.42 12.14 -17.01
CA PRO A 159 14.12 12.46 -18.25
C PRO A 159 13.15 12.70 -19.40
N HIS A 160 13.56 13.55 -20.33
CA HIS A 160 12.82 13.78 -21.56
C HIS A 160 13.72 13.54 -22.78
N PHE A 161 13.23 12.76 -23.72
CA PHE A 161 13.91 12.41 -24.97
C PHE A 161 13.03 12.83 -26.15
N ASP A 162 13.53 13.77 -26.98
CA ASP A 162 12.79 14.33 -28.10
C ASP A 162 12.39 13.23 -29.11
N GLY A 163 11.09 13.16 -29.42
CA GLY A 163 10.55 12.18 -30.37
C GLY A 163 10.45 10.73 -29.88
N ALA A 164 10.85 10.47 -28.62
CA ALA A 164 10.75 9.14 -28.05
C ALA A 164 9.30 8.77 -27.69
N LYS A 165 9.04 7.47 -27.59
CA LYS A 165 7.76 6.92 -27.12
C LYS A 165 7.44 7.45 -25.72
N THR A 166 6.22 7.89 -25.52
CA THR A 166 5.69 8.24 -24.18
C THR A 166 4.82 7.11 -23.67
N ILE A 167 5.10 6.66 -22.44
CA ILE A 167 4.37 5.61 -21.71
C ILE A 167 3.64 6.27 -20.56
N LYS A 168 2.33 6.08 -20.46
CA LYS A 168 1.50 6.58 -19.34
C LYS A 168 1.54 5.59 -18.20
N VAL A 169 1.97 6.05 -17.01
CA VAL A 169 2.07 5.22 -15.82
C VAL A 169 1.15 5.74 -14.73
N GLY A 170 0.29 4.85 -14.20
CA GLY A 170 -0.57 5.15 -13.06
C GLY A 170 0.24 5.19 -11.77
N VAL A 171 0.11 6.30 -11.02
CA VAL A 171 0.73 6.55 -9.71
C VAL A 171 -0.32 6.95 -8.70
N THR A 172 -0.14 6.59 -7.43
CA THR A 172 -1.09 6.92 -6.36
C THR A 172 -0.71 8.20 -5.63
N GLY A 173 0.56 8.40 -5.35
CA GLY A 173 1.12 9.60 -4.74
C GLY A 173 0.89 9.71 -3.22
N ASP A 174 0.35 8.68 -2.57
CA ASP A 174 0.02 8.69 -1.15
C ASP A 174 0.59 7.50 -0.34
N VAL A 175 1.53 6.74 -0.92
CA VAL A 175 2.15 5.56 -0.29
C VAL A 175 3.67 5.76 -0.12
N PRO A 176 4.11 6.72 0.74
CA PRO A 176 5.51 6.94 0.97
C PRO A 176 6.18 5.73 1.68
N PRO A 177 7.47 5.51 1.47
CA PRO A 177 8.38 6.22 0.57
C PRO A 177 8.37 5.70 -0.87
N MET A 178 7.45 4.80 -1.22
CA MET A 178 7.34 4.18 -2.54
C MET A 178 6.81 5.15 -3.60
N ASP A 179 5.66 5.75 -3.33
CA ASP A 179 4.91 6.62 -4.24
C ASP A 179 4.40 7.83 -3.45
N PHE A 180 4.93 9.00 -3.72
CA PHE A 180 4.79 10.18 -2.87
C PHE A 180 4.62 11.45 -3.70
N VAL A 181 3.83 12.40 -3.20
CA VAL A 181 3.77 13.77 -3.74
C VAL A 181 4.50 14.68 -2.76
N ALA A 182 5.63 15.21 -3.19
CA ALA A 182 6.44 16.13 -2.38
C ALA A 182 5.72 17.47 -2.16
N SER A 183 6.18 18.27 -1.20
CA SER A 183 5.58 19.55 -0.82
C SER A 183 5.47 20.57 -1.95
N ASN A 184 6.27 20.42 -3.01
CA ASN A 184 6.23 21.23 -4.23
C ASN A 184 5.20 20.75 -5.27
N GLY A 185 4.42 19.71 -4.94
CA GLY A 185 3.41 19.11 -5.80
C GLY A 185 3.94 18.17 -6.88
N LYS A 186 5.26 17.89 -6.90
CA LYS A 186 5.86 16.94 -7.85
C LYS A 186 5.87 15.53 -7.27
N ALA A 187 5.79 14.54 -8.16
CA ALA A 187 5.93 13.14 -7.80
C ALA A 187 7.35 12.84 -7.30
N ALA A 188 7.45 11.98 -6.29
CA ALA A 188 8.68 11.57 -5.63
C ALA A 188 8.59 10.12 -5.16
N GLY A 189 9.65 9.61 -4.57
CA GLY A 189 9.72 8.28 -4.01
C GLY A 189 10.39 7.26 -4.93
N PHE A 190 10.51 6.05 -4.40
CA PHE A 190 11.26 4.98 -5.04
C PHE A 190 10.73 4.63 -6.44
N ASN A 191 9.41 4.61 -6.63
CA ASN A 191 8.79 4.32 -7.92
C ASN A 191 9.21 5.34 -9.00
N ILE A 192 9.36 6.62 -8.63
CA ILE A 192 9.79 7.66 -9.57
C ILE A 192 11.28 7.51 -9.91
N ALA A 193 12.11 7.13 -8.94
CA ALA A 193 13.52 6.81 -9.19
C ALA A 193 13.67 5.59 -10.12
N LEU A 194 12.86 4.56 -9.92
CA LEU A 194 12.80 3.39 -10.80
C LEU A 194 12.43 3.80 -12.24
N LEU A 195 11.36 4.58 -12.42
CA LEU A 195 10.96 5.08 -13.74
C LEU A 195 12.04 5.95 -14.40
N THR A 196 12.74 6.76 -13.61
CA THR A 196 13.87 7.58 -14.11
C THR A 196 14.96 6.69 -14.71
N GLU A 197 15.32 5.61 -14.02
CA GLU A 197 16.35 4.68 -14.51
C GLU A 197 15.86 3.89 -15.74
N ILE A 198 14.60 3.44 -15.72
CA ILE A 198 14.00 2.79 -16.90
C ILE A 198 14.01 3.74 -18.10
N ALA A 199 13.62 5.01 -17.92
CA ALA A 199 13.61 6.00 -18.98
C ALA A 199 15.00 6.20 -19.59
N ASN A 200 16.03 6.29 -18.75
CA ASN A 200 17.42 6.44 -19.20
C ASN A 200 17.92 5.23 -20.01
N ARG A 201 17.58 4.01 -19.58
CA ARG A 201 18.00 2.77 -20.28
C ARG A 201 17.29 2.57 -21.60
N ALA A 202 15.96 2.72 -21.58
CA ALA A 202 15.12 2.44 -22.72
C ALA A 202 14.96 3.64 -23.68
N GLN A 203 15.44 4.83 -23.30
CA GLN A 203 15.26 6.08 -24.05
C GLN A 203 13.79 6.37 -24.37
N VAL A 204 12.92 6.24 -23.33
CA VAL A 204 11.48 6.51 -23.40
C VAL A 204 11.08 7.63 -22.46
N ASN A 205 9.96 8.25 -22.74
CA ASN A 205 9.35 9.24 -21.86
C ASN A 205 8.26 8.60 -20.98
N PHE A 206 8.09 9.08 -19.76
CA PHE A 206 6.96 8.73 -18.90
C PHE A 206 6.05 9.93 -18.67
N GLU A 207 4.75 9.69 -18.77
CA GLU A 207 3.68 10.59 -18.33
C GLU A 207 3.02 9.97 -17.09
N LEU A 208 3.06 10.66 -15.95
CA LEU A 208 2.45 10.18 -14.71
C LEU A 208 0.97 10.56 -14.68
N VAL A 209 0.11 9.58 -14.42
CA VAL A 209 -1.33 9.75 -14.31
C VAL A 209 -1.74 9.38 -12.89
N GLN A 210 -2.19 10.34 -12.10
CA GLN A 210 -2.66 10.06 -10.75
C GLN A 210 -3.96 9.26 -10.77
N ILE A 211 -3.97 8.16 -10.00
CA ILE A 211 -5.09 7.24 -9.85
C ILE A 211 -5.16 6.75 -8.40
N GLU A 212 -6.35 6.38 -7.95
CA GLU A 212 -6.51 5.68 -6.67
C GLU A 212 -5.99 4.23 -6.76
N THR A 213 -5.54 3.68 -5.65
CA THR A 213 -5.01 2.32 -5.59
C THR A 213 -6.01 1.29 -6.11
N GLY A 214 -7.29 1.37 -5.70
CA GLY A 214 -8.35 0.48 -6.17
C GLY A 214 -8.73 0.67 -7.64
N ALA A 215 -8.39 1.80 -8.26
CA ALA A 215 -8.71 2.09 -9.65
C ALA A 215 -7.66 1.59 -10.67
N ARG A 216 -6.53 1.02 -10.22
CA ARG A 216 -5.41 0.63 -11.09
C ARG A 216 -5.81 -0.34 -12.20
N ALA A 217 -6.54 -1.39 -11.86
CA ALA A 217 -7.00 -2.39 -12.83
C ALA A 217 -7.91 -1.78 -13.92
N MET A 218 -8.85 -0.90 -13.51
CA MET A 218 -9.76 -0.22 -14.42
C MET A 218 -9.02 0.80 -15.30
N ALA A 219 -8.08 1.56 -14.75
CA ALA A 219 -7.29 2.53 -15.51
C ALA A 219 -6.46 1.85 -16.59
N LEU A 220 -5.91 0.65 -16.28
CA LEU A 220 -5.16 -0.15 -17.25
C LEU A 220 -6.08 -0.72 -18.34
N SER A 221 -7.16 -1.41 -17.96
CA SER A 221 -8.08 -2.05 -18.91
C SER A 221 -8.80 -1.06 -19.84
N SER A 222 -9.06 0.17 -19.37
CA SER A 222 -9.66 1.24 -20.19
C SER A 222 -8.65 1.96 -21.11
N GLY A 223 -7.36 1.66 -21.01
CA GLY A 223 -6.31 2.36 -21.75
C GLY A 223 -6.05 3.80 -21.26
N LYS A 224 -6.53 4.17 -20.07
CA LYS A 224 -6.19 5.45 -19.44
C LYS A 224 -4.70 5.54 -19.13
N VAL A 225 -4.09 4.41 -18.79
CA VAL A 225 -2.66 4.24 -18.58
C VAL A 225 -2.15 3.01 -19.33
N ASP A 226 -0.86 2.98 -19.67
CA ASP A 226 -0.19 1.88 -20.34
C ASP A 226 0.39 0.87 -19.34
N ALA A 227 0.74 1.34 -18.14
CA ALA A 227 1.28 0.53 -17.06
C ALA A 227 0.82 1.06 -15.69
N VAL A 228 0.82 0.18 -14.70
CA VAL A 228 0.59 0.52 -13.28
C VAL A 228 1.63 -0.18 -12.42
N PHE A 229 1.97 0.42 -11.28
CA PHE A 229 2.67 -0.29 -10.23
C PHE A 229 1.73 -1.32 -9.60
N TRP A 230 2.23 -2.53 -9.39
CA TRP A 230 1.44 -3.67 -8.96
C TRP A 230 2.22 -4.56 -7.99
N THR A 231 1.53 -5.45 -7.33
CA THR A 231 2.17 -6.53 -6.56
C THR A 231 1.97 -7.84 -7.29
N LYS A 232 3.05 -8.58 -7.52
CA LYS A 232 2.99 -9.93 -8.12
C LYS A 232 2.37 -10.95 -7.16
N GLY A 233 2.02 -10.50 -5.95
CA GLY A 233 1.46 -11.32 -4.90
C GLY A 233 2.37 -11.43 -3.69
N ILE A 234 2.00 -12.33 -2.79
CA ILE A 234 2.69 -12.57 -1.53
C ILE A 234 3.35 -13.93 -1.59
N THR A 235 4.57 -13.99 -1.10
CA THR A 235 5.29 -15.24 -0.84
C THR A 235 5.36 -15.46 0.66
N CYS A 236 4.82 -16.59 1.13
CA CYS A 236 5.03 -17.04 2.51
C CYS A 236 6.14 -18.09 2.53
N THR A 237 7.30 -17.72 3.08
CA THR A 237 8.49 -18.60 3.09
C THR A 237 8.36 -19.80 4.03
N VAL A 238 7.47 -19.72 5.03
CA VAL A 238 7.24 -20.79 6.01
C VAL A 238 6.19 -21.77 5.52
N CYS A 239 5.10 -21.30 4.90
CA CYS A 239 4.01 -22.17 4.42
C CYS A 239 4.16 -22.57 2.95
N GLY A 240 5.11 -21.97 2.22
CA GLY A 240 5.29 -22.23 0.79
C GLY A 240 4.13 -21.73 -0.09
N ALA A 241 3.22 -20.91 0.47
CA ALA A 241 2.12 -20.35 -0.29
C ALA A 241 2.62 -19.17 -1.12
N GLU A 242 2.28 -19.19 -2.40
CA GLU A 242 2.44 -18.08 -3.31
C GLU A 242 1.05 -17.63 -3.76
N GLY A 243 0.71 -16.37 -3.48
CA GLY A 243 -0.52 -15.74 -3.96
C GLY A 243 -0.18 -14.69 -4.99
N ALA A 244 -0.63 -14.84 -6.23
CA ALA A 244 -0.54 -13.80 -7.23
C ALA A 244 -1.92 -13.27 -7.54
N GLU A 245 -2.12 -11.95 -7.46
CA GLU A 245 -3.28 -11.31 -8.08
C GLU A 245 -2.96 -11.15 -9.57
N THR A 246 -3.53 -12.04 -10.39
CA THR A 246 -3.50 -11.93 -11.83
C THR A 246 -4.84 -11.38 -12.32
N ILE A 247 -4.77 -10.42 -13.22
CA ILE A 247 -5.93 -9.92 -13.97
C ILE A 247 -5.85 -10.52 -15.36
N ASP A 248 -6.94 -11.12 -15.82
CA ASP A 248 -7.01 -11.70 -17.16
C ASP A 248 -6.64 -10.65 -18.23
N GLY A 249 -5.85 -11.06 -19.20
CA GLY A 249 -5.39 -10.18 -20.28
C GLY A 249 -4.25 -9.22 -19.89
N THR A 250 -3.54 -9.50 -18.78
CA THR A 250 -2.40 -8.68 -18.35
C THR A 250 -1.09 -9.45 -18.29
N LEU A 251 0.02 -8.70 -18.35
CA LEU A 251 1.38 -9.18 -18.12
C LEU A 251 1.96 -8.47 -16.90
N VAL A 252 2.60 -9.23 -16.01
CA VAL A 252 3.26 -8.72 -14.81
C VAL A 252 4.77 -8.92 -14.95
N THR A 253 5.55 -7.84 -14.76
CA THR A 253 7.02 -7.88 -14.86
C THR A 253 7.65 -8.77 -13.78
N GLU A 254 8.94 -9.02 -13.88
CA GLU A 254 9.70 -9.46 -12.71
C GLU A 254 9.55 -8.46 -11.56
N SER A 255 9.63 -8.98 -10.34
CA SER A 255 9.58 -8.11 -9.17
C SER A 255 10.85 -7.27 -9.09
N TYR A 256 10.70 -5.97 -8.91
CA TYR A 256 11.82 -5.05 -8.73
C TYR A 256 12.16 -4.82 -7.24
N PHE A 257 11.28 -5.17 -6.34
CA PHE A 257 11.47 -5.07 -4.90
C PHE A 257 10.62 -6.11 -4.17
N SER A 258 11.06 -6.55 -3.01
CA SER A 258 10.28 -7.40 -2.12
C SER A 258 10.42 -6.87 -0.70
N ASP A 259 9.30 -6.79 0.02
CA ASP A 259 9.27 -6.27 1.38
C ASP A 259 8.38 -7.12 2.29
N SER A 260 8.67 -7.08 3.57
CA SER A 260 7.90 -7.79 4.59
C SER A 260 6.50 -7.22 4.75
N ALA A 261 5.53 -8.07 5.09
CA ALA A 261 4.23 -7.61 5.55
C ALA A 261 4.34 -7.01 6.96
N ALA A 262 3.68 -5.88 7.17
CA ALA A 262 3.67 -5.21 8.47
C ALA A 262 2.26 -4.77 8.87
N SER A 263 2.10 -4.44 10.14
CA SER A 263 0.89 -3.81 10.67
C SER A 263 1.29 -2.65 11.56
N ILE A 264 0.60 -1.52 11.39
CA ILE A 264 0.71 -0.35 12.24
C ILE A 264 -0.52 -0.18 13.12
N ARG A 265 -0.36 0.44 14.28
CA ARG A 265 -1.43 0.81 15.20
C ARG A 265 -1.09 2.09 15.95
N LEU A 266 -2.10 2.67 16.64
CA LEU A 266 -1.82 3.74 17.59
C LEU A 266 -0.98 3.19 18.76
N LYS A 267 -0.10 4.04 19.29
CA LYS A 267 0.55 3.77 20.59
C LYS A 267 -0.55 3.69 21.65
N SER A 268 -0.56 2.62 22.45
CA SER A 268 -1.41 2.60 23.63
C SER A 268 -0.80 3.51 24.69
N ASP A 269 -1.59 4.43 25.24
CA ASP A 269 -1.22 5.07 26.49
C ASP A 269 -1.01 3.97 27.54
N LYS A 270 0.15 3.96 28.20
CA LYS A 270 0.47 3.00 29.27
C LYS A 270 -0.33 3.30 30.51
#